data_b5fe1f03e7fa951b89c8001d8be7f326
#
_entry.id   b5fe1f03e7fa951b89c8001d8be7f326
#
_cell.length_a   1.000
_cell.length_b   1.000
_cell.length_c   1.000
_cell.angle_alpha   90.00
_cell.angle_beta   90.00
_cell.angle_gamma   90.00
#
_symmetry.space_group_name_H-M   'P 1'
#
loop_
_entity.id
_entity.type
_entity.pdbx_description
1 polymer ?
#
loop_
_entity_poly.entity_id
_entity_poly.type
_entity_poly.pdbx_seq_one_letter_code
_entity_poly.pdbx_strand_id
1 'polypeptide(L)'
;EDGYRSDMDFLCRVLEAVITEGATTINVPDTVGYAVPELYGNFIKTLREMVPNSDKAIWSVHCHNDLGMAVANSLAGVMIGGARQVECTINGLGERAGNCAMEEVVMAIKTRRDYFGLDVGLDTTQIMSASRLVSQTTGFLVQPNKAVVGANAFAHASGIHQDGVLKARSTYEIMRAEDVGWAANKIVLGKLSGRNAFKQRLEELGIDLDSEAEVNAAFAKFKELADRKSEIFDEDIIALVGDESVTSEQEHYRLVALSQRSETG
;
A
#
# COMPACT_ATOMS: atom_id res chain seq x y z
N GLU A 1 4.05 -15.96 -24.14
CA GLU A 1 2.79 -15.27 -23.91
C GLU A 1 1.67 -16.29 -23.70
N ASP A 2 0.72 -15.98 -22.80
CA ASP A 2 -0.43 -16.83 -22.44
C ASP A 2 -0.05 -18.27 -22.05
N GLY A 3 1.04 -18.41 -21.32
CA GLY A 3 1.56 -19.72 -20.93
C GLY A 3 0.56 -20.54 -20.12
N TYR A 4 -0.20 -19.90 -19.24
CA TYR A 4 -1.16 -20.60 -18.37
C TYR A 4 -2.30 -21.31 -19.13
N ARG A 5 -2.74 -20.79 -20.26
CA ARG A 5 -3.81 -21.38 -21.09
C ARG A 5 -3.29 -22.17 -22.28
N SER A 6 -1.97 -22.29 -22.42
CA SER A 6 -1.35 -23.06 -23.50
C SER A 6 -1.45 -24.57 -23.26
N ASP A 7 -1.35 -25.34 -24.35
CA ASP A 7 -1.25 -26.80 -24.25
C ASP A 7 0.00 -27.21 -23.45
N MET A 8 -0.18 -28.05 -22.44
CA MET A 8 0.87 -28.41 -21.52
C MET A 8 2.05 -29.15 -22.18
N ASP A 9 1.76 -30.12 -23.05
CA ASP A 9 2.79 -30.92 -23.71
C ASP A 9 3.60 -30.08 -24.70
N PHE A 10 2.91 -29.21 -25.42
CA PHE A 10 3.57 -28.26 -26.31
C PHE A 10 4.46 -27.28 -25.53
N LEU A 11 3.95 -26.71 -24.43
CA LEU A 11 4.68 -25.78 -23.60
C LEU A 11 5.95 -26.44 -23.01
N CYS A 12 5.84 -27.65 -22.49
CA CYS A 12 7.01 -28.39 -21.98
C CYS A 12 8.09 -28.56 -23.03
N ARG A 13 7.73 -28.91 -24.28
CA ARG A 13 8.70 -29.03 -25.39
C ARG A 13 9.37 -27.71 -25.73
N VAL A 14 8.61 -26.62 -25.72
CA VAL A 14 9.16 -25.27 -25.96
C VAL A 14 10.14 -24.89 -24.84
N LEU A 15 9.75 -25.11 -23.58
CA LEU A 15 10.59 -24.76 -22.43
C LEU A 15 11.89 -25.59 -22.39
N GLU A 16 11.81 -26.90 -22.66
CA GLU A 16 12.99 -27.74 -22.76
C GLU A 16 13.95 -27.24 -23.87
N ALA A 17 13.40 -26.91 -25.04
CA ALA A 17 14.19 -26.42 -26.17
C ALA A 17 14.89 -25.09 -25.84
N VAL A 18 14.18 -24.09 -25.30
CA VAL A 18 14.79 -22.79 -25.01
C VAL A 18 15.84 -22.88 -23.89
N ILE A 19 15.65 -23.75 -22.90
CA ILE A 19 16.66 -24.00 -21.86
C ILE A 19 17.90 -24.66 -22.49
N THR A 20 17.70 -25.60 -23.43
CA THR A 20 18.80 -26.27 -24.13
C THR A 20 19.62 -25.27 -24.96
N GLU A 21 18.95 -24.30 -25.58
CA GLU A 21 19.61 -23.21 -26.32
C GLU A 21 20.20 -22.10 -25.43
N GLY A 22 20.12 -22.22 -24.11
CA GLY A 22 20.83 -21.38 -23.16
C GLY A 22 19.97 -20.35 -22.41
N ALA A 23 18.66 -20.46 -22.43
CA ALA A 23 17.83 -19.63 -21.58
C ALA A 23 18.09 -19.95 -20.10
N THR A 24 18.47 -18.92 -19.34
CA THR A 24 18.77 -19.03 -17.90
C THR A 24 17.60 -18.67 -17.00
N THR A 25 16.58 -18.05 -17.55
CA THR A 25 15.36 -17.68 -16.85
C THR A 25 14.15 -18.03 -17.73
N ILE A 26 13.19 -18.74 -17.16
CA ILE A 26 11.93 -19.10 -17.80
C ILE A 26 10.80 -18.33 -17.14
N ASN A 27 10.17 -17.44 -17.90
CA ASN A 27 9.00 -16.71 -17.41
C ASN A 27 7.73 -17.29 -17.99
N VAL A 28 6.79 -17.67 -17.11
CA VAL A 28 5.50 -18.28 -17.51
C VAL A 28 4.36 -17.37 -17.09
N PRO A 29 3.75 -16.65 -18.04
CA PRO A 29 2.75 -15.64 -17.72
C PRO A 29 1.32 -16.19 -17.62
N ASP A 30 0.55 -15.60 -16.73
CA ASP A 30 -0.90 -15.50 -16.76
C ASP A 30 -1.31 -14.18 -17.42
N THR A 31 -1.23 -14.16 -18.73
CA THR A 31 -1.29 -12.93 -19.54
C THR A 31 -2.64 -12.22 -19.47
N VAL A 32 -3.72 -12.95 -19.23
CA VAL A 32 -5.08 -12.38 -19.19
C VAL A 32 -5.67 -12.35 -17.78
N GLY A 33 -4.87 -12.65 -16.75
CA GLY A 33 -5.31 -12.63 -15.36
C GLY A 33 -6.43 -13.64 -15.07
N TYR A 34 -6.40 -14.79 -15.73
CA TYR A 34 -7.44 -15.84 -15.66
C TYR A 34 -7.19 -16.85 -14.54
N ALA A 35 -5.96 -17.01 -14.14
CA ALA A 35 -5.55 -18.00 -13.16
C ALA A 35 -6.12 -17.72 -11.76
N VAL A 36 -6.27 -18.80 -10.99
CA VAL A 36 -6.51 -18.73 -9.54
C VAL A 36 -5.30 -19.31 -8.79
N PRO A 37 -5.00 -18.87 -7.54
CA PRO A 37 -3.70 -19.10 -6.93
C PRO A 37 -3.26 -20.57 -6.88
N GLU A 38 -4.10 -21.45 -6.35
CA GLU A 38 -3.74 -22.86 -6.21
C GLU A 38 -3.48 -23.53 -7.57
N LEU A 39 -4.34 -23.27 -8.55
CA LEU A 39 -4.19 -23.86 -9.89
C LEU A 39 -2.93 -23.33 -10.58
N TYR A 40 -2.64 -22.04 -10.47
CA TYR A 40 -1.45 -21.44 -11.05
C TYR A 40 -0.16 -21.97 -10.40
N GLY A 41 -0.13 -22.04 -9.08
CA GLY A 41 1.00 -22.60 -8.36
C GLY A 41 1.28 -24.06 -8.75
N ASN A 42 0.23 -24.90 -8.83
CA ASN A 42 0.33 -26.27 -9.27
C ASN A 42 0.74 -26.41 -10.74
N PHE A 43 0.28 -25.51 -11.59
CA PHE A 43 0.66 -25.45 -13.01
C PHE A 43 2.19 -25.21 -13.15
N ILE A 44 2.73 -24.21 -12.47
CA ILE A 44 4.18 -23.94 -12.46
C ILE A 44 4.96 -25.15 -11.91
N LYS A 45 4.47 -25.77 -10.82
CA LYS A 45 5.07 -26.97 -10.26
C LYS A 45 5.12 -28.12 -11.28
N THR A 46 3.99 -28.39 -11.94
CA THR A 46 3.87 -29.44 -12.96
C THR A 46 4.83 -29.22 -14.11
N LEU A 47 4.93 -27.98 -14.63
CA LEU A 47 5.89 -27.65 -15.68
C LEU A 47 7.32 -27.96 -15.26
N ARG A 48 7.70 -27.58 -14.03
CA ARG A 48 9.05 -27.83 -13.49
C ARG A 48 9.34 -29.31 -13.30
N GLU A 49 8.35 -30.12 -13.01
CA GLU A 49 8.48 -31.57 -12.89
C GLU A 49 8.54 -32.26 -14.25
N MET A 50 7.82 -31.75 -15.27
CA MET A 50 7.74 -32.38 -16.59
C MET A 50 8.90 -31.96 -17.51
N VAL A 51 9.48 -30.77 -17.36
CA VAL A 51 10.59 -30.29 -18.22
C VAL A 51 11.91 -30.90 -17.72
N PRO A 52 12.60 -31.78 -18.53
CA PRO A 52 13.73 -32.58 -18.06
C PRO A 52 14.95 -31.77 -17.57
N ASN A 53 15.16 -30.60 -18.16
CA ASN A 53 16.29 -29.70 -17.87
C ASN A 53 15.86 -28.45 -17.07
N SER A 54 14.74 -28.54 -16.35
CA SER A 54 14.15 -27.43 -15.59
C SER A 54 15.06 -26.87 -14.50
N ASP A 55 15.94 -27.69 -13.96
CA ASP A 55 16.94 -27.35 -12.94
C ASP A 55 18.04 -26.38 -13.43
N LYS A 56 18.19 -26.26 -14.75
CA LYS A 56 19.19 -25.37 -15.37
C LYS A 56 18.71 -23.93 -15.52
N ALA A 57 17.43 -23.63 -15.20
CA ALA A 57 16.88 -22.31 -15.33
C ALA A 57 16.21 -21.82 -14.03
N ILE A 58 16.21 -20.49 -13.83
CA ILE A 58 15.40 -19.84 -12.81
C ILE A 58 13.98 -19.73 -13.34
N TRP A 59 13.01 -20.20 -12.55
CA TRP A 59 11.61 -20.06 -12.90
C TRP A 59 11.06 -18.74 -12.41
N SER A 60 10.39 -18.03 -13.32
CA SER A 60 9.80 -16.74 -13.14
C SER A 60 8.29 -16.79 -13.41
N VAL A 61 7.55 -15.97 -12.69
CA VAL A 61 6.11 -15.80 -12.87
C VAL A 61 5.76 -14.36 -13.21
N HIS A 62 4.71 -14.20 -14.01
CA HIS A 62 4.17 -12.90 -14.42
C HIS A 62 2.66 -12.99 -14.44
N CYS A 63 1.98 -12.21 -13.59
CA CYS A 63 0.54 -12.30 -13.45
C CYS A 63 -0.13 -10.95 -13.66
N HIS A 64 -1.16 -10.92 -14.51
CA HIS A 64 -2.05 -9.78 -14.67
C HIS A 64 -3.20 -9.81 -13.65
N ASN A 65 -3.81 -8.65 -13.42
CA ASN A 65 -4.71 -8.42 -12.28
C ASN A 65 -6.19 -8.33 -12.66
N ASP A 66 -6.60 -8.91 -13.78
CA ASP A 66 -7.96 -8.80 -14.30
C ASP A 66 -9.04 -9.28 -13.33
N LEU A 67 -8.75 -10.32 -12.55
CA LEU A 67 -9.62 -10.82 -11.48
C LEU A 67 -9.18 -10.36 -10.07
N GLY A 68 -8.23 -9.43 -9.97
CA GLY A 68 -7.72 -8.95 -8.68
C GLY A 68 -6.83 -9.96 -7.94
N MET A 69 -6.26 -10.96 -8.63
CA MET A 69 -5.51 -12.06 -8.02
C MET A 69 -4.02 -12.10 -8.39
N ALA A 70 -3.49 -11.09 -9.09
CA ALA A 70 -2.11 -11.11 -9.58
C ALA A 70 -1.07 -11.35 -8.49
N VAL A 71 -1.20 -10.70 -7.35
CA VAL A 71 -0.30 -10.88 -6.20
C VAL A 71 -0.44 -12.28 -5.60
N ALA A 72 -1.68 -12.74 -5.40
CA ALA A 72 -1.93 -14.07 -4.84
C ALA A 72 -1.44 -15.19 -5.78
N ASN A 73 -1.64 -15.04 -7.09
CA ASN A 73 -1.13 -15.97 -8.10
C ASN A 73 0.41 -15.99 -8.11
N SER A 74 1.05 -14.83 -8.07
CA SER A 74 2.52 -14.73 -8.04
C SER A 74 3.10 -15.38 -6.79
N LEU A 75 2.51 -15.14 -5.61
CA LEU A 75 2.93 -15.78 -4.37
C LEU A 75 2.69 -17.30 -4.39
N ALA A 76 1.61 -17.79 -4.99
CA ALA A 76 1.37 -19.22 -5.19
C ALA A 76 2.39 -19.82 -6.16
N GLY A 77 2.76 -19.14 -7.23
CA GLY A 77 3.82 -19.53 -8.13
C GLY A 77 5.19 -19.68 -7.42
N VAL A 78 5.45 -18.81 -6.45
CA VAL A 78 6.65 -18.88 -5.60
C VAL A 78 6.56 -20.06 -4.61
N MET A 79 5.47 -20.19 -3.87
CA MET A 79 5.36 -21.14 -2.76
C MET A 79 5.07 -22.56 -3.21
N ILE A 80 4.10 -22.74 -4.09
CA ILE A 80 3.69 -24.05 -4.62
C ILE A 80 4.53 -24.41 -5.83
N GLY A 81 4.65 -23.45 -6.77
CA GLY A 81 5.37 -23.63 -8.02
C GLY A 81 6.88 -23.67 -7.89
N GLY A 82 7.43 -23.08 -6.84
CA GLY A 82 8.87 -23.01 -6.60
C GLY A 82 9.60 -21.99 -7.46
N ALA A 83 8.89 -21.02 -8.05
CA ALA A 83 9.51 -19.90 -8.75
C ALA A 83 10.39 -19.07 -7.79
N ARG A 84 11.44 -18.46 -8.36
CA ARG A 84 12.38 -17.62 -7.61
C ARG A 84 12.54 -16.22 -8.20
N GLN A 85 11.79 -15.92 -9.22
CA GLN A 85 11.63 -14.59 -9.80
C GLN A 85 10.14 -14.27 -9.95
N VAL A 86 9.78 -13.03 -9.66
CA VAL A 86 8.45 -12.49 -9.90
C VAL A 86 8.60 -11.24 -10.75
N GLU A 87 8.01 -11.23 -11.94
CA GLU A 87 7.83 -10.01 -12.70
C GLU A 87 6.63 -9.25 -12.17
N CYS A 88 6.86 -8.03 -11.78
CA CYS A 88 5.87 -7.18 -11.12
C CYS A 88 6.14 -5.71 -11.44
N THR A 89 5.20 -4.85 -11.12
CA THR A 89 5.33 -3.42 -11.38
C THR A 89 5.07 -2.60 -10.12
N ILE A 90 5.71 -1.45 -10.03
CA ILE A 90 5.43 -0.48 -8.97
C ILE A 90 3.98 -0.02 -9.10
N ASN A 91 3.24 -0.01 -8.01
CA ASN A 91 1.82 0.31 -7.92
C ASN A 91 0.88 -0.66 -8.68
N GLY A 92 1.40 -1.78 -9.17
CA GLY A 92 0.63 -2.70 -10.01
C GLY A 92 0.31 -2.12 -11.40
N LEU A 93 1.05 -1.12 -11.85
CA LEU A 93 0.82 -0.46 -13.13
C LEU A 93 0.96 -1.47 -14.29
N GLY A 94 0.07 -1.41 -15.26
CA GLY A 94 0.09 -2.29 -16.42
C GLY A 94 -1.18 -2.21 -17.26
N GLU A 95 -1.28 -3.05 -18.26
CA GLU A 95 -2.45 -3.11 -19.13
C GLU A 95 -3.71 -3.54 -18.38
N ARG A 96 -4.84 -3.08 -18.84
CA ARG A 96 -6.20 -3.39 -18.35
C ARG A 96 -6.34 -3.08 -16.84
N ALA A 97 -6.40 -4.12 -15.99
CA ALA A 97 -6.47 -3.96 -14.53
C ALA A 97 -5.09 -3.92 -13.85
N GLY A 98 -4.01 -3.95 -14.63
CA GLY A 98 -2.64 -3.88 -14.18
C GLY A 98 -1.98 -5.24 -13.98
N ASN A 99 -0.79 -5.18 -13.40
CA ASN A 99 0.07 -6.31 -13.10
C ASN A 99 0.12 -6.61 -11.60
N CYS A 100 0.85 -7.64 -11.25
CA CYS A 100 1.26 -7.91 -9.88
C CYS A 100 1.98 -6.68 -9.29
N ALA A 101 1.52 -6.18 -8.14
CA ALA A 101 2.12 -5.03 -7.47
C ALA A 101 3.37 -5.46 -6.69
N MET A 102 4.51 -4.85 -7.02
CA MET A 102 5.81 -5.17 -6.41
C MET A 102 5.79 -4.99 -4.89
N GLU A 103 5.31 -3.86 -4.43
CA GLU A 103 5.24 -3.52 -3.01
C GLU A 103 4.44 -4.53 -2.20
N GLU A 104 3.38 -5.09 -2.77
CA GLU A 104 2.51 -6.06 -2.11
C GLU A 104 3.20 -7.43 -1.99
N VAL A 105 3.83 -7.91 -3.06
CA VAL A 105 4.61 -9.17 -3.03
C VAL A 105 5.77 -9.08 -2.05
N VAL A 106 6.54 -7.99 -2.14
CA VAL A 106 7.73 -7.78 -1.30
C VAL A 106 7.34 -7.72 0.17
N MET A 107 6.33 -6.94 0.51
CA MET A 107 5.90 -6.80 1.90
C MET A 107 5.17 -8.03 2.44
N ALA A 108 4.46 -8.79 1.60
CA ALA A 108 3.92 -10.09 2.00
C ALA A 108 5.02 -11.07 2.43
N ILE A 109 6.08 -11.21 1.62
CA ILE A 109 7.21 -12.08 1.92
C ILE A 109 7.96 -11.60 3.18
N LYS A 110 8.26 -10.30 3.29
CA LYS A 110 8.96 -9.75 4.46
C LYS A 110 8.15 -9.87 5.75
N THR A 111 6.88 -9.54 5.71
CA THR A 111 5.98 -9.57 6.88
C THR A 111 5.71 -11.00 7.35
N ARG A 112 5.57 -11.94 6.41
CA ARG A 112 5.28 -13.35 6.70
C ARG A 112 6.46 -14.25 6.39
N ARG A 113 7.66 -13.81 6.77
CA ARG A 113 8.89 -14.61 6.64
C ARG A 113 8.80 -15.95 7.35
N ASP A 114 8.03 -15.99 8.44
CA ASP A 114 7.69 -17.23 9.17
C ASP A 114 7.02 -18.28 8.28
N TYR A 115 6.17 -17.84 7.36
CA TYR A 115 5.44 -18.70 6.43
C TYR A 115 6.22 -18.96 5.13
N PHE A 116 6.78 -17.91 4.53
CA PHE A 116 7.42 -18.02 3.23
C PHE A 116 8.80 -18.68 3.29
N GLY A 117 9.54 -18.53 4.40
CA GLY A 117 10.91 -19.03 4.52
C GLY A 117 11.87 -18.43 3.48
N LEU A 118 11.49 -17.32 2.88
CA LEU A 118 12.21 -16.61 1.82
C LEU A 118 12.55 -15.18 2.26
N ASP A 119 13.47 -14.57 1.53
CA ASP A 119 13.82 -13.18 1.70
C ASP A 119 13.88 -12.48 0.33
N VAL A 120 13.79 -11.15 0.35
CA VAL A 120 13.92 -10.29 -0.81
C VAL A 120 15.02 -9.26 -0.55
N GLY A 121 15.92 -9.07 -1.52
CA GLY A 121 17.06 -8.17 -1.42
C GLY A 121 16.73 -6.69 -1.67
N LEU A 122 15.45 -6.30 -1.67
CA LEU A 122 15.03 -4.93 -1.89
C LEU A 122 15.10 -4.10 -0.60
N ASP A 123 15.58 -2.86 -0.72
CA ASP A 123 15.43 -1.85 0.33
C ASP A 123 13.99 -1.34 0.35
N THR A 124 13.19 -1.88 1.24
CA THR A 124 11.77 -1.55 1.34
C THR A 124 11.51 -0.13 1.77
N THR A 125 12.45 0.54 2.41
CA THR A 125 12.30 1.96 2.80
C THR A 125 12.21 2.90 1.58
N GLN A 126 12.53 2.41 0.38
CA GLN A 126 12.40 3.14 -0.88
C GLN A 126 11.04 2.95 -1.58
N ILE A 127 10.19 2.06 -1.09
CA ILE A 127 8.91 1.72 -1.73
C ILE A 127 8.05 2.97 -1.94
N MET A 128 7.87 3.80 -0.90
CA MET A 128 7.05 4.99 -1.02
C MET A 128 7.62 6.05 -1.96
N SER A 129 8.93 6.25 -1.97
CA SER A 129 9.56 7.20 -2.89
C SER A 129 9.41 6.74 -4.35
N ALA A 130 9.61 5.44 -4.60
CA ALA A 130 9.42 4.84 -5.93
C ALA A 130 7.94 4.91 -6.38
N SER A 131 7.01 4.60 -5.49
CA SER A 131 5.56 4.68 -5.76
C SER A 131 5.13 6.10 -6.16
N ARG A 132 5.58 7.11 -5.41
CA ARG A 132 5.31 8.53 -5.71
C ARG A 132 5.92 8.97 -7.03
N LEU A 133 7.17 8.59 -7.27
CA LEU A 133 7.86 8.94 -8.53
C LEU A 133 7.12 8.38 -9.74
N VAL A 134 6.73 7.09 -9.71
CA VAL A 134 5.96 6.46 -10.79
C VAL A 134 4.61 7.14 -10.97
N SER A 135 3.88 7.41 -9.89
CA SER A 135 2.58 8.08 -9.96
C SER A 135 2.70 9.50 -10.57
N GLN A 136 3.70 10.27 -10.15
CA GLN A 136 3.94 11.63 -10.68
C GLN A 136 4.35 11.60 -12.15
N THR A 137 5.22 10.65 -12.54
CA THR A 137 5.75 10.57 -13.91
C THR A 137 4.69 10.10 -14.90
N THR A 138 3.84 9.16 -14.49
CA THR A 138 2.84 8.54 -15.37
C THR A 138 1.48 9.23 -15.32
N GLY A 139 1.20 10.01 -14.29
CA GLY A 139 -0.12 10.59 -14.02
C GLY A 139 -1.15 9.61 -13.45
N PHE A 140 -0.79 8.33 -13.26
CA PHE A 140 -1.68 7.34 -12.63
C PHE A 140 -1.63 7.48 -11.11
N LEU A 141 -2.74 7.94 -10.54
CA LEU A 141 -2.87 8.12 -9.10
C LEU A 141 -3.02 6.79 -8.37
N VAL A 142 -2.34 6.65 -7.24
CA VAL A 142 -2.51 5.52 -6.33
C VAL A 142 -3.84 5.66 -5.60
N GLN A 143 -4.64 4.60 -5.59
CA GLN A 143 -5.90 4.59 -4.83
C GLN A 143 -5.61 4.75 -3.32
N PRO A 144 -6.38 5.58 -2.59
CA PRO A 144 -6.14 5.81 -1.17
C PRO A 144 -6.10 4.56 -0.31
N ASN A 145 -6.89 3.55 -0.64
CA ASN A 145 -6.97 2.27 0.06
C ASN A 145 -6.07 1.17 -0.51
N LYS A 146 -5.15 1.51 -1.45
CA LYS A 146 -4.20 0.50 -1.97
C LYS A 146 -3.29 0.01 -0.85
N ALA A 147 -3.09 -1.31 -0.80
CA ALA A 147 -2.20 -1.92 0.18
C ALA A 147 -0.78 -1.31 0.09
N VAL A 148 -0.12 -1.18 1.21
CA VAL A 148 1.26 -0.71 1.39
C VAL A 148 1.47 0.78 1.06
N VAL A 149 1.03 1.26 -0.11
CA VAL A 149 1.38 2.59 -0.65
C VAL A 149 0.21 3.57 -0.71
N GLY A 150 -1.01 3.13 -0.46
CA GLY A 150 -2.17 4.02 -0.43
C GLY A 150 -2.13 4.96 0.77
N ALA A 151 -2.69 6.16 0.63
CA ALA A 151 -2.70 7.18 1.69
C ALA A 151 -3.33 6.68 3.01
N ASN A 152 -4.28 5.73 2.93
CA ASN A 152 -4.96 5.14 4.09
C ASN A 152 -4.27 3.88 4.63
N ALA A 153 -3.18 3.39 4.00
CA ALA A 153 -2.58 2.10 4.34
C ALA A 153 -2.12 2.01 5.81
N PHE A 154 -1.73 3.15 6.40
CA PHE A 154 -1.30 3.26 7.80
C PHE A 154 -2.16 4.26 8.59
N ALA A 155 -3.37 4.58 8.11
CA ALA A 155 -4.27 5.52 8.75
C ALA A 155 -5.30 4.79 9.62
N HIS A 156 -5.45 5.24 10.86
CA HIS A 156 -6.44 4.71 11.80
C HIS A 156 -7.48 5.78 12.12
N ALA A 157 -8.66 5.67 11.53
CA ALA A 157 -9.75 6.64 11.71
C ALA A 157 -10.69 6.30 12.89
N SER A 158 -10.80 5.03 13.27
CA SER A 158 -11.66 4.59 14.38
C SER A 158 -11.01 4.85 15.74
N GLY A 159 -11.75 5.43 16.69
CA GLY A 159 -11.25 5.70 18.04
C GLY A 159 -10.77 4.44 18.78
N ILE A 160 -11.41 3.28 18.55
CA ILE A 160 -10.99 2.00 19.14
C ILE A 160 -9.64 1.56 18.54
N HIS A 161 -9.47 1.72 17.23
CA HIS A 161 -8.21 1.37 16.56
C HIS A 161 -7.09 2.31 17.00
N GLN A 162 -7.36 3.61 17.08
CA GLN A 162 -6.38 4.60 17.57
C GLN A 162 -5.94 4.29 18.99
N ASP A 163 -6.86 4.02 19.92
CA ASP A 163 -6.53 3.64 21.30
C ASP A 163 -5.73 2.32 21.36
N GLY A 164 -6.07 1.34 20.52
CA GLY A 164 -5.34 0.08 20.40
C GLY A 164 -3.90 0.27 19.94
N VAL A 165 -3.68 1.08 18.88
CA VAL A 165 -2.33 1.40 18.37
C VAL A 165 -1.50 2.13 19.41
N LEU A 166 -2.10 3.06 20.16
CA LEU A 166 -1.42 3.78 21.24
C LEU A 166 -0.94 2.86 22.38
N LYS A 167 -1.72 1.81 22.68
CA LYS A 167 -1.38 0.83 23.71
C LYS A 167 -0.36 -0.20 23.24
N ALA A 168 -0.55 -0.72 22.01
CA ALA A 168 0.34 -1.66 21.37
C ALA A 168 0.12 -1.62 19.84
N ARG A 169 1.09 -1.10 19.10
CA ARG A 169 1.01 -0.96 17.61
C ARG A 169 0.63 -2.27 16.92
N SER A 170 1.19 -3.39 17.40
CA SER A 170 0.93 -4.73 16.86
C SER A 170 -0.53 -5.19 16.91
N THR A 171 -1.40 -4.47 17.62
CA THR A 171 -2.84 -4.77 17.70
C THR A 171 -3.53 -4.59 16.34
N TYR A 172 -3.10 -3.58 15.56
CA TYR A 172 -3.71 -3.22 14.28
C TYR A 172 -2.70 -3.02 13.15
N GLU A 173 -1.40 -3.21 13.40
CA GLU A 173 -0.34 -3.03 12.43
C GLU A 173 0.48 -4.30 12.30
N ILE A 174 0.47 -4.90 11.10
CA ILE A 174 1.29 -6.07 10.75
C ILE A 174 2.67 -5.68 10.21
N MET A 175 2.85 -4.42 9.81
CA MET A 175 4.09 -3.80 9.34
C MET A 175 4.10 -2.34 9.80
N ARG A 176 5.27 -1.75 9.92
CA ARG A 176 5.39 -0.34 10.31
C ARG A 176 5.47 0.55 9.07
N ALA A 177 4.96 1.77 9.18
CA ALA A 177 5.01 2.77 8.12
C ALA A 177 6.46 3.06 7.67
N GLU A 178 7.37 3.11 8.62
CA GLU A 178 8.79 3.36 8.38
C GLU A 178 9.45 2.26 7.55
N ASP A 179 8.98 1.00 7.66
CA ASP A 179 9.54 -0.14 6.93
C ASP A 179 9.35 -0.01 5.41
N VAL A 180 8.41 0.83 4.97
CA VAL A 180 8.12 1.11 3.56
C VAL A 180 8.45 2.55 3.14
N GLY A 181 9.05 3.34 4.03
CA GLY A 181 9.45 4.72 3.76
C GLY A 181 8.34 5.76 3.89
N TRP A 182 7.22 5.42 4.54
CA TRP A 182 6.32 6.44 5.06
C TRP A 182 6.98 7.19 6.22
N ALA A 183 6.81 8.50 6.29
CA ALA A 183 7.03 9.21 7.55
C ALA A 183 6.10 8.60 8.61
N ALA A 184 6.54 8.57 9.88
CA ALA A 184 5.84 7.90 10.99
C ALA A 184 4.32 8.03 10.93
N ASN A 185 3.59 7.01 11.36
CA ASN A 185 2.14 6.91 11.30
C ASN A 185 1.47 8.23 11.66
N LYS A 186 0.80 8.85 10.70
CA LYS A 186 -0.11 9.94 11.00
C LYS A 186 -1.41 9.35 11.51
N ILE A 187 -1.73 9.59 12.78
CA ILE A 187 -3.10 9.43 13.26
C ILE A 187 -3.93 10.47 12.51
N VAL A 188 -4.72 10.02 11.53
CA VAL A 188 -5.65 10.89 10.82
C VAL A 188 -6.80 11.19 11.76
N LEU A 189 -6.84 12.41 12.25
CA LEU A 189 -7.94 12.85 13.09
C LEU A 189 -9.19 13.13 12.25
N GLY A 190 -10.34 12.69 12.76
CA GLY A 190 -11.64 12.87 12.11
C GLY A 190 -12.80 12.63 13.05
N LYS A 191 -14.02 12.55 12.50
CA LYS A 191 -15.26 12.39 13.26
C LYS A 191 -15.25 11.24 14.29
N LEU A 192 -14.59 10.13 13.97
CA LEU A 192 -14.53 8.94 14.82
C LEU A 192 -13.34 8.94 15.79
N SER A 193 -12.46 9.95 15.74
CA SER A 193 -11.30 10.03 16.63
C SER A 193 -11.72 10.30 18.06
N GLY A 194 -11.10 9.53 18.98
CA GLY A 194 -11.28 9.70 20.42
C GLY A 194 -10.35 10.79 20.99
N ARG A 195 -10.62 11.18 22.24
CA ARG A 195 -9.90 12.22 22.96
C ARG A 195 -8.40 11.90 23.09
N ASN A 196 -8.03 10.63 23.32
CA ASN A 196 -6.63 10.25 23.48
C ASN A 196 -5.81 10.47 22.19
N ALA A 197 -6.37 10.16 21.05
CA ALA A 197 -5.73 10.43 19.76
C ALA A 197 -5.57 11.92 19.49
N PHE A 198 -6.55 12.75 19.87
CA PHE A 198 -6.47 14.19 19.77
C PHE A 198 -5.38 14.75 20.69
N LYS A 199 -5.33 14.31 21.95
CA LYS A 199 -4.29 14.72 22.92
C LYS A 199 -2.89 14.37 22.42
N GLN A 200 -2.69 13.15 21.93
CA GLN A 200 -1.41 12.75 21.36
C GLN A 200 -1.01 13.64 20.17
N ARG A 201 -1.98 14.00 19.33
CA ARG A 201 -1.67 14.88 18.17
C ARG A 201 -1.26 16.27 18.61
N LEU A 202 -1.85 16.82 19.67
CA LEU A 202 -1.41 18.08 20.26
C LEU A 202 0.04 17.98 20.73
N GLU A 203 0.40 16.92 21.44
CA GLU A 203 1.78 16.64 21.90
C GLU A 203 2.76 16.56 20.72
N GLU A 204 2.39 15.84 19.64
CA GLU A 204 3.20 15.72 18.41
C GLU A 204 3.40 17.07 17.68
N LEU A 205 2.43 17.98 17.79
CA LEU A 205 2.50 19.33 17.26
C LEU A 205 3.21 20.32 18.19
N GLY A 206 3.67 19.85 19.36
CA GLY A 206 4.31 20.71 20.36
C GLY A 206 3.35 21.69 21.06
N ILE A 207 2.06 21.34 21.08
CA ILE A 207 1.01 22.14 21.72
C ILE A 207 0.74 21.57 23.10
N ASP A 208 1.18 22.27 24.13
CA ASP A 208 0.87 21.96 25.53
C ASP A 208 -0.32 22.80 26.00
N LEU A 209 -1.34 22.12 26.55
CA LEU A 209 -2.48 22.77 27.21
C LEU A 209 -2.34 22.59 28.71
N ASP A 210 -2.52 23.68 29.43
CA ASP A 210 -2.17 23.76 30.88
C ASP A 210 -3.12 22.93 31.77
N SER A 211 -4.28 22.52 31.25
CA SER A 211 -5.28 21.79 32.04
C SER A 211 -6.10 20.79 31.23
N GLU A 212 -6.59 19.75 31.92
CA GLU A 212 -7.55 18.80 31.33
C GLU A 212 -8.86 19.49 30.87
N ALA A 213 -9.22 20.62 31.47
CA ALA A 213 -10.38 21.43 31.08
C ALA A 213 -10.15 22.05 29.68
N GLU A 214 -8.97 22.57 29.40
CA GLU A 214 -8.61 23.11 28.09
C GLU A 214 -8.56 22.03 27.03
N VAL A 215 -7.99 20.87 27.34
CA VAL A 215 -8.00 19.72 26.42
C VAL A 215 -9.44 19.32 26.07
N ASN A 216 -10.34 19.31 27.06
CA ASN A 216 -11.74 18.98 26.81
C ASN A 216 -12.46 20.04 25.95
N ALA A 217 -12.21 21.32 26.21
CA ALA A 217 -12.76 22.42 25.41
C ALA A 217 -12.27 22.37 23.94
N ALA A 218 -10.96 22.20 23.75
CA ALA A 218 -10.36 22.03 22.43
C ALA A 218 -10.90 20.79 21.71
N PHE A 219 -11.05 19.66 22.41
CA PHE A 219 -11.62 18.46 21.84
C PHE A 219 -13.08 18.61 21.43
N ALA A 220 -13.90 19.36 22.18
CA ALA A 220 -15.28 19.67 21.81
C ALA A 220 -15.32 20.48 20.49
N LYS A 221 -14.51 21.54 20.37
CA LYS A 221 -14.37 22.31 19.11
C LYS A 221 -13.87 21.45 17.94
N PHE A 222 -12.92 20.55 18.20
CA PHE A 222 -12.45 19.59 17.22
C PHE A 222 -13.59 18.68 16.71
N LYS A 223 -14.45 18.17 17.59
CA LYS A 223 -15.60 17.33 17.18
C LYS A 223 -16.59 18.09 16.32
N GLU A 224 -16.87 19.37 16.62
CA GLU A 224 -17.73 20.23 15.81
C GLU A 224 -17.13 20.49 14.42
N LEU A 225 -15.80 20.69 14.34
CA LEU A 225 -15.10 20.82 13.06
C LEU A 225 -15.14 19.53 12.25
N ALA A 226 -14.89 18.39 12.89
CA ALA A 226 -14.90 17.08 12.26
C ALA A 226 -16.28 16.62 11.78
N ASP A 227 -17.38 17.21 12.29
CA ASP A 227 -18.72 17.02 11.76
C ASP A 227 -18.98 17.78 10.46
N ARG A 228 -18.22 18.86 10.21
CA ARG A 228 -18.36 19.72 9.04
C ARG A 228 -17.31 19.50 7.96
N LYS A 229 -16.14 18.97 8.34
CA LYS A 229 -14.98 18.77 7.47
C LYS A 229 -14.60 17.30 7.45
N SER A 230 -14.52 16.69 6.26
CA SER A 230 -14.23 15.25 6.10
C SER A 230 -12.79 14.87 6.44
N GLU A 231 -11.86 15.79 6.32
CA GLU A 231 -10.45 15.60 6.60
C GLU A 231 -9.92 16.77 7.42
N ILE A 232 -9.29 16.46 8.56
CA ILE A 232 -8.75 17.46 9.49
C ILE A 232 -7.23 17.47 9.34
N PHE A 233 -6.67 18.61 9.05
CA PHE A 233 -5.24 18.86 8.91
C PHE A 233 -4.63 19.41 10.21
N ASP A 234 -3.31 19.38 10.31
CA ASP A 234 -2.58 19.91 11.45
C ASP A 234 -2.84 21.39 11.66
N GLU A 235 -2.94 22.15 10.57
CA GLU A 235 -3.24 23.58 10.56
C GLU A 235 -4.63 23.88 11.16
N ASP A 236 -5.59 22.98 10.96
CA ASP A 236 -6.92 23.12 11.56
C ASP A 236 -6.84 22.97 13.10
N ILE A 237 -6.01 22.03 13.56
CA ILE A 237 -5.82 21.77 15.01
C ILE A 237 -5.10 22.96 15.67
N ILE A 238 -4.05 23.47 15.01
CA ILE A 238 -3.31 24.65 15.49
C ILE A 238 -4.25 25.85 15.57
N ALA A 239 -5.08 26.08 14.56
CA ALA A 239 -6.05 27.17 14.55
C ALA A 239 -7.10 27.03 15.68
N LEU A 240 -7.62 25.81 15.93
CA LEU A 240 -8.57 25.55 17.01
C LEU A 240 -8.06 25.92 18.41
N VAL A 241 -6.77 25.73 18.62
CA VAL A 241 -6.12 25.99 19.92
C VAL A 241 -5.58 27.42 19.98
N GLY A 242 -5.10 27.97 18.84
CA GLY A 242 -4.57 29.31 18.73
C GLY A 242 -5.61 30.43 18.90
N ASP A 243 -6.90 30.14 18.61
CA ASP A 243 -8.00 31.11 18.73
C ASP A 243 -8.28 31.56 20.18
N GLU A 244 -7.73 30.87 21.19
CA GLU A 244 -7.81 31.30 22.60
C GLU A 244 -6.70 32.27 23.01
N SER A 245 -5.62 32.37 22.24
CA SER A 245 -4.53 33.31 22.48
C SER A 245 -4.67 34.66 21.77
N VAL A 246 -5.61 34.75 20.82
CA VAL A 246 -5.95 36.01 20.14
C VAL A 246 -7.23 36.56 20.74
N THR A 247 -7.08 37.33 21.80
CA THR A 247 -8.15 38.20 22.30
C THR A 247 -8.64 39.07 21.18
N SER A 248 -9.97 39.22 21.11
CA SER A 248 -10.83 39.82 20.10
C SER A 248 -10.60 41.33 19.74
N GLU A 249 -9.39 41.85 19.82
CA GLU A 249 -9.14 43.30 19.64
C GLU A 249 -8.46 43.70 18.32
N GLN A 250 -8.15 42.77 17.39
CA GLN A 250 -7.47 43.12 16.14
C GLN A 250 -7.99 42.46 14.87
N GLU A 251 -9.27 42.21 14.71
CA GLU A 251 -9.82 41.93 13.36
C GLU A 251 -10.04 43.26 12.61
N HIS A 252 -9.00 43.72 11.89
CA HIS A 252 -9.10 44.91 11.04
C HIS A 252 -9.77 44.61 9.67
N TYR A 253 -9.87 43.34 9.27
CA TYR A 253 -10.46 42.92 7.99
C TYR A 253 -11.25 41.63 8.13
N ARG A 254 -12.46 41.62 7.56
CA ARG A 254 -13.33 40.47 7.47
C ARG A 254 -13.55 40.11 6.00
N LEU A 255 -13.26 38.86 5.59
CA LEU A 255 -13.62 38.36 4.27
C LEU A 255 -15.14 38.22 4.19
N VAL A 256 -15.79 39.04 3.35
CA VAL A 256 -17.26 39.03 3.19
C VAL A 256 -17.70 38.07 2.10
N ALA A 257 -16.92 37.90 1.04
CA ALA A 257 -17.16 36.91 -0.01
C ALA A 257 -15.89 36.62 -0.80
N LEU A 258 -15.71 35.36 -1.20
CA LEU A 258 -14.71 34.93 -2.16
C LEU A 258 -15.41 34.24 -3.32
N SER A 259 -15.18 34.70 -4.55
CA SER A 259 -15.67 34.05 -5.77
C SER A 259 -14.49 33.74 -6.67
N GLN A 260 -14.30 32.46 -7.02
CA GLN A 260 -13.29 32.01 -7.95
C GLN A 260 -13.97 31.38 -9.17
N ARG A 261 -13.61 31.84 -10.37
CA ARG A 261 -13.98 31.17 -11.63
C ARG A 261 -12.71 30.68 -12.29
N SER A 262 -12.69 29.38 -12.70
CA SER A 262 -11.69 28.87 -13.61
C SER A 262 -12.36 28.63 -14.97
N GLU A 263 -11.83 29.26 -16.01
CA GLU A 263 -12.20 28.97 -17.40
C GLU A 263 -11.15 28.00 -17.93
N THR A 264 -11.60 26.84 -18.38
CA THR A 264 -10.77 25.92 -19.16
C THR A 264 -10.76 26.42 -20.59
N GLY A 265 -9.61 26.93 -21.05
CA GLY A 265 -9.34 27.19 -22.46
C GLY A 265 -9.10 25.91 -23.24
#